data_0f636161ecac11a55d01f251122f1fb8
#
_entry.id   0f636161ecac11a55d01f251122f1fb8
#
_cell.length_a   1.000
_cell.length_b   1.000
_cell.length_c   1.000
_cell.angle_alpha   90.00
_cell.angle_beta   90.00
_cell.angle_gamma   90.00
#
_symmetry.space_group_name_H-M   'P 1'
#
loop_
_entity.id
_entity.type
_entity.pdbx_description
1 polymer ?
#
loop_
_entity_poly.entity_id
_entity_poly.type
_entity_poly.pdbx_seq_one_letter_code
_entity_poly.pdbx_strand_id
1 'polypeptide(L)'
;MNFLTNDKLVIVGAGGAIGSTMVQTALTMKLTPNLCLYDVYAPGMEGVMEEMFHCGYDGVNLTATTDVAEAFKDAKYIISSGGAPRKAGMTREDLLAGNCAIAKELGENIKKYCPDLKHLTVIFNPADLTGLVALLYSGLKPNQVTTLAALDSTRLQSALAKKFGVKQYEVTGCATYGGHGEQMAVFGSAVKVAGKPLNELIGTPACTQEEWEQLKVDVTKGGAKIIELRGRSSWQSPAYCAVEMIRSVMGGENFRWPAGTYVKNEKYQNIMMAMDTKLDENGCTYTMPKGTAEEMAKLDQSYEHLCKMRDELVTLNIVPAVAEWNKINPNL
;
A
#
# COMPACT_ATOMS: atom_id res chain seq x y z
N MET A 1 1.02 -29.88 -1.09
CA MET A 1 1.42 -28.55 -1.66
C MET A 1 2.21 -27.82 -0.63
N ASN A 2 3.31 -27.14 -1.01
CA ASN A 2 4.07 -26.38 -0.02
C ASN A 2 3.54 -24.93 -0.01
N PHE A 3 2.81 -24.58 1.03
CA PHE A 3 2.50 -23.19 1.36
C PHE A 3 3.71 -22.52 2.01
N LEU A 4 3.75 -21.20 1.94
CA LEU A 4 4.85 -20.41 2.50
C LEU A 4 4.85 -20.46 4.03
N THR A 5 3.66 -20.38 4.64
CA THR A 5 3.44 -20.51 6.09
C THR A 5 2.08 -21.14 6.38
N ASN A 6 1.85 -21.59 7.62
CA ASN A 6 0.55 -22.02 8.12
C ASN A 6 -0.20 -20.93 8.91
N ASP A 7 0.37 -19.73 9.03
CA ASP A 7 -0.25 -18.63 9.75
C ASP A 7 -1.50 -18.11 9.04
N LYS A 8 -2.51 -17.72 9.82
CA LYS A 8 -3.76 -17.18 9.28
C LYS A 8 -3.55 -15.81 8.66
N LEU A 9 -3.99 -15.65 7.40
CA LEU A 9 -4.09 -14.39 6.66
C LEU A 9 -5.57 -13.97 6.58
N VAL A 10 -5.86 -12.71 6.89
CA VAL A 10 -7.19 -12.13 6.73
C VAL A 10 -7.17 -11.08 5.63
N ILE A 11 -8.12 -11.17 4.71
CA ILE A 11 -8.37 -10.16 3.68
C ILE A 11 -9.61 -9.36 4.11
N VAL A 12 -9.41 -8.10 4.47
CA VAL A 12 -10.48 -7.15 4.84
C VAL A 12 -10.95 -6.40 3.61
N GLY A 13 -12.28 -6.35 3.41
CA GLY A 13 -12.90 -5.84 2.20
C GLY A 13 -12.92 -6.89 1.07
N ALA A 14 -13.03 -8.17 1.44
CA ALA A 14 -12.87 -9.30 0.53
C ALA A 14 -13.94 -9.39 -0.55
N GLY A 15 -15.16 -8.90 -0.31
CA GLY A 15 -16.25 -8.86 -1.29
C GLY A 15 -16.06 -7.83 -2.40
N GLY A 16 -15.13 -6.87 -2.25
CA GLY A 16 -14.80 -5.87 -3.26
C GLY A 16 -13.87 -6.39 -4.36
N ALA A 17 -13.74 -5.63 -5.45
CA ALA A 17 -12.89 -6.02 -6.59
C ALA A 17 -11.41 -6.17 -6.22
N ILE A 18 -10.89 -5.31 -5.35
CA ILE A 18 -9.51 -5.42 -4.86
C ILE A 18 -9.39 -6.64 -3.94
N GLY A 19 -10.30 -6.77 -2.96
CA GLY A 19 -10.28 -7.85 -1.98
C GLY A 19 -10.37 -9.23 -2.62
N SER A 20 -11.33 -9.46 -3.52
CA SER A 20 -11.47 -10.73 -4.25
C SER A 20 -10.24 -11.07 -5.08
N THR A 21 -9.62 -10.08 -5.71
CA THR A 21 -8.35 -10.29 -6.44
C THR A 21 -7.20 -10.62 -5.48
N MET A 22 -7.14 -10.02 -4.28
CA MET A 22 -6.15 -10.41 -3.26
C MET A 22 -6.34 -11.84 -2.79
N VAL A 23 -7.59 -12.27 -2.57
CA VAL A 23 -7.92 -13.66 -2.21
C VAL A 23 -7.38 -14.61 -3.27
N GLN A 24 -7.77 -14.43 -4.53
CA GLN A 24 -7.30 -15.24 -5.64
C GLN A 24 -5.77 -15.24 -5.78
N THR A 25 -5.13 -14.07 -5.66
CA THR A 25 -3.68 -13.95 -5.76
C THR A 25 -2.96 -14.68 -4.64
N ALA A 26 -3.42 -14.54 -3.39
CA ALA A 26 -2.84 -15.21 -2.23
C ALA A 26 -2.94 -16.74 -2.33
N LEU A 27 -4.08 -17.27 -2.81
CA LEU A 27 -4.29 -18.69 -3.07
C LEU A 27 -3.40 -19.19 -4.21
N THR A 28 -3.33 -18.48 -5.32
CA THR A 28 -2.49 -18.82 -6.48
C THR A 28 -1.01 -18.84 -6.10
N MET A 29 -0.55 -17.91 -5.28
CA MET A 29 0.83 -17.83 -4.78
C MET A 29 1.10 -18.81 -3.63
N LYS A 30 0.09 -19.50 -3.11
CA LYS A 30 0.20 -20.46 -1.99
C LYS A 30 0.82 -19.84 -0.74
N LEU A 31 0.34 -18.66 -0.34
CA LEU A 31 0.91 -17.98 0.83
C LEU A 31 0.63 -18.77 2.11
N THR A 32 -0.63 -19.15 2.31
CA THR A 32 -1.07 -19.94 3.48
C THR A 32 -2.28 -20.79 3.11
N PRO A 33 -2.45 -21.97 3.73
CA PRO A 33 -3.71 -22.71 3.62
C PRO A 33 -4.85 -22.05 4.41
N ASN A 34 -4.56 -21.18 5.39
CA ASN A 34 -5.53 -20.61 6.32
C ASN A 34 -5.86 -19.15 5.92
N LEU A 35 -6.81 -19.00 4.98
CA LEU A 35 -7.24 -17.69 4.47
C LEU A 35 -8.67 -17.38 4.94
N CYS A 36 -8.85 -16.21 5.57
CA CYS A 36 -10.14 -15.73 6.01
C CYS A 36 -10.56 -14.48 5.22
N LEU A 37 -11.75 -14.52 4.65
CA LEU A 37 -12.42 -13.41 4.02
C LEU A 37 -13.26 -12.67 5.06
N TYR A 38 -13.03 -11.38 5.20
CA TYR A 38 -13.84 -10.51 6.04
C TYR A 38 -14.40 -9.34 5.23
N ASP A 39 -15.70 -9.16 5.30
CA ASP A 39 -16.39 -8.01 4.71
C ASP A 39 -17.68 -7.74 5.50
N VAL A 40 -18.10 -6.47 5.53
CA VAL A 40 -19.39 -6.07 6.12
C VAL A 40 -20.58 -6.38 5.21
N TYR A 41 -20.33 -6.66 3.93
CA TYR A 41 -21.35 -7.00 2.92
C TYR A 41 -21.34 -8.51 2.60
N ALA A 42 -22.10 -9.28 3.36
CA ALA A 42 -22.17 -10.72 3.26
C ALA A 42 -22.40 -11.27 1.84
N PRO A 43 -23.39 -10.78 1.04
CA PRO A 43 -23.64 -11.36 -0.27
C PRO A 43 -22.45 -11.25 -1.22
N GLY A 44 -21.71 -10.14 -1.20
CA GLY A 44 -20.51 -9.99 -2.03
C GLY A 44 -19.40 -10.95 -1.62
N MET A 45 -19.21 -11.14 -0.32
CA MET A 45 -18.23 -12.07 0.23
C MET A 45 -18.58 -13.53 -0.05
N GLU A 46 -19.86 -13.90 0.09
CA GLU A 46 -20.36 -15.25 -0.25
C GLU A 46 -20.14 -15.57 -1.72
N GLY A 47 -20.39 -14.61 -2.62
CA GLY A 47 -20.10 -14.76 -4.05
C GLY A 47 -18.64 -15.01 -4.35
N VAL A 48 -17.72 -14.31 -3.66
CA VAL A 48 -16.27 -14.53 -3.81
C VAL A 48 -15.89 -15.94 -3.28
N MET A 49 -16.49 -16.39 -2.17
CA MET A 49 -16.26 -17.74 -1.65
C MET A 49 -16.62 -18.81 -2.67
N GLU A 50 -17.82 -18.70 -3.28
CA GLU A 50 -18.26 -19.64 -4.31
C GLU A 50 -17.32 -19.68 -5.51
N GLU A 51 -16.90 -18.51 -6.03
CA GLU A 51 -15.92 -18.46 -7.12
C GLU A 51 -14.59 -19.13 -6.75
N MET A 52 -14.10 -18.92 -5.53
CA MET A 52 -12.85 -19.55 -5.07
C MET A 52 -12.99 -21.08 -4.91
N PHE A 53 -14.14 -21.56 -4.46
CA PHE A 53 -14.42 -23.01 -4.46
C PHE A 53 -14.48 -23.59 -5.87
N HIS A 54 -15.06 -22.88 -6.83
CA HIS A 54 -15.06 -23.30 -8.23
C HIS A 54 -13.67 -23.34 -8.87
N CYS A 55 -12.68 -22.59 -8.33
CA CYS A 55 -11.28 -22.70 -8.76
C CYS A 55 -10.61 -24.03 -8.35
N GLY A 56 -11.17 -24.75 -7.38
CA GLY A 56 -10.67 -26.05 -6.95
C GLY A 56 -9.28 -26.03 -6.34
N TYR A 57 -8.97 -25.02 -5.53
CA TYR A 57 -7.68 -24.97 -4.82
C TYR A 57 -7.55 -26.10 -3.80
N ASP A 58 -6.52 -26.93 -3.96
CA ASP A 58 -6.27 -28.05 -3.03
C ASP A 58 -5.60 -27.62 -1.74
N GLY A 59 -6.03 -28.21 -0.63
CA GLY A 59 -5.36 -28.10 0.66
C GLY A 59 -5.53 -26.74 1.34
N VAL A 60 -6.55 -25.95 0.95
CA VAL A 60 -6.88 -24.66 1.57
C VAL A 60 -8.02 -24.80 2.56
N ASN A 61 -7.90 -24.08 3.67
CA ASN A 61 -8.94 -23.81 4.64
C ASN A 61 -9.40 -22.36 4.43
N LEU A 62 -10.39 -22.18 3.54
CA LEU A 62 -10.97 -20.91 3.21
C LEU A 62 -12.20 -20.67 4.07
N THR A 63 -12.23 -19.56 4.80
CA THR A 63 -13.36 -19.17 5.66
C THR A 63 -13.83 -17.77 5.30
N ALA A 64 -15.10 -17.46 5.58
CA ALA A 64 -15.67 -16.15 5.35
C ALA A 64 -16.62 -15.78 6.51
N THR A 65 -16.54 -14.54 6.99
CA THR A 65 -17.39 -14.05 8.07
C THR A 65 -17.58 -12.56 8.03
N THR A 66 -18.70 -12.08 8.54
CA THR A 66 -18.98 -10.66 8.80
C THR A 66 -18.68 -10.26 10.25
N ASP A 67 -18.30 -11.22 11.10
CA ASP A 67 -17.91 -10.98 12.48
C ASP A 67 -16.40 -10.73 12.56
N VAL A 68 -16.03 -9.51 12.93
CA VAL A 68 -14.64 -9.10 13.04
C VAL A 68 -13.87 -9.86 14.13
N ALA A 69 -14.54 -10.25 15.22
CA ALA A 69 -13.91 -11.02 16.29
C ALA A 69 -13.52 -12.41 15.82
N GLU A 70 -14.40 -13.07 15.04
CA GLU A 70 -14.14 -14.36 14.41
C GLU A 70 -13.03 -14.22 13.33
N ALA A 71 -13.14 -13.21 12.47
CA ALA A 71 -12.17 -12.98 11.41
C ALA A 71 -10.75 -12.78 11.98
N PHE A 72 -10.60 -11.95 13.03
CA PHE A 72 -9.29 -11.55 13.55
C PHE A 72 -8.72 -12.53 14.58
N LYS A 73 -9.54 -13.39 15.13
CA LYS A 73 -9.06 -14.46 16.03
C LYS A 73 -7.93 -15.24 15.36
N ASP A 74 -6.79 -15.34 16.06
CA ASP A 74 -5.58 -16.05 15.62
C ASP A 74 -4.95 -15.52 14.32
N ALA A 75 -5.38 -14.37 13.81
CA ALA A 75 -4.78 -13.74 12.65
C ALA A 75 -3.32 -13.34 12.93
N LYS A 76 -2.43 -13.65 11.99
CA LYS A 76 -1.03 -13.23 12.01
C LYS A 76 -0.71 -12.19 10.94
N TYR A 77 -1.49 -12.15 9.89
CA TYR A 77 -1.35 -11.20 8.79
C TYR A 77 -2.71 -10.65 8.37
N ILE A 78 -2.77 -9.36 8.10
CA ILE A 78 -3.99 -8.70 7.58
C ILE A 78 -3.61 -7.82 6.41
N ILE A 79 -4.38 -7.91 5.31
CA ILE A 79 -4.39 -6.91 4.24
C ILE A 79 -5.78 -6.26 4.25
N SER A 80 -5.83 -4.92 4.34
CA SER A 80 -7.09 -4.20 4.34
C SER A 80 -7.26 -3.30 3.11
N SER A 81 -8.31 -3.58 2.34
CA SER A 81 -8.86 -2.72 1.29
C SER A 81 -10.25 -2.18 1.66
N GLY A 82 -10.63 -2.27 2.91
CA GLY A 82 -11.98 -2.06 3.44
C GLY A 82 -12.46 -0.60 3.51
N GLY A 83 -11.84 0.31 2.77
CA GLY A 83 -12.28 1.72 2.71
C GLY A 83 -13.54 1.92 1.87
N ALA A 84 -14.29 2.99 2.19
CA ALA A 84 -15.43 3.41 1.41
C ALA A 84 -14.99 4.15 0.13
N PRO A 85 -15.60 3.85 -1.04
CA PRO A 85 -15.35 4.61 -2.25
C PRO A 85 -15.98 6.00 -2.17
N ARG A 86 -15.41 6.98 -2.89
CA ARG A 86 -16.01 8.32 -3.02
C ARG A 86 -17.36 8.21 -3.73
N LYS A 87 -18.40 8.72 -3.08
CA LYS A 87 -19.76 8.81 -3.67
C LYS A 87 -20.00 10.20 -4.26
N ALA A 88 -20.96 10.30 -5.18
CA ALA A 88 -21.38 11.59 -5.70
C ALA A 88 -21.88 12.51 -4.57
N GLY A 89 -21.42 13.76 -4.57
CA GLY A 89 -21.74 14.75 -3.54
C GLY A 89 -20.84 14.72 -2.28
N MET A 90 -19.97 13.74 -2.12
CA MET A 90 -19.00 13.75 -1.01
C MET A 90 -17.85 14.72 -1.29
N THR A 91 -17.53 15.53 -0.29
CA THR A 91 -16.32 16.36 -0.29
C THR A 91 -15.07 15.48 -0.12
N ARG A 92 -13.89 16.09 -0.28
CA ARG A 92 -12.62 15.41 0.01
C ARG A 92 -12.50 15.14 1.53
N GLU A 93 -12.93 16.09 2.34
CA GLU A 93 -12.91 16.03 3.80
C GLU A 93 -13.84 14.92 4.32
N ASP A 94 -15.05 14.78 3.74
CA ASP A 94 -15.97 13.69 4.09
C ASP A 94 -15.37 12.31 3.83
N LEU A 95 -14.71 12.14 2.69
CA LEU A 95 -14.04 10.89 2.34
C LEU A 95 -12.87 10.60 3.28
N LEU A 96 -12.08 11.64 3.58
CA LEU A 96 -10.95 11.55 4.50
C LEU A 96 -11.43 11.14 5.90
N ALA A 97 -12.41 11.85 6.45
CA ALA A 97 -12.96 11.56 7.77
C ALA A 97 -13.56 10.16 7.84
N GLY A 98 -14.35 9.77 6.84
CA GLY A 98 -14.97 8.45 6.77
C GLY A 98 -13.95 7.30 6.72
N ASN A 99 -12.95 7.40 5.85
CA ASN A 99 -11.94 6.35 5.72
C ASN A 99 -10.96 6.31 6.92
N CYS A 100 -10.67 7.45 7.54
CA CYS A 100 -9.89 7.47 8.77
C CYS A 100 -10.67 6.89 9.97
N ALA A 101 -12.00 7.05 10.04
CA ALA A 101 -12.83 6.38 11.03
C ALA A 101 -12.79 4.84 10.85
N ILE A 102 -12.88 4.35 9.62
CA ILE A 102 -12.71 2.92 9.31
C ILE A 102 -11.31 2.43 9.70
N ALA A 103 -10.27 3.21 9.43
CA ALA A 103 -8.90 2.87 9.81
C ALA A 103 -8.70 2.83 11.33
N LYS A 104 -9.34 3.72 12.07
CA LYS A 104 -9.35 3.71 13.53
C LYS A 104 -10.02 2.45 14.07
N GLU A 105 -11.22 2.14 13.59
CA GLU A 105 -11.94 0.92 13.96
C GLU A 105 -11.10 -0.35 13.63
N LEU A 106 -10.45 -0.41 12.47
CA LEU A 106 -9.53 -1.48 12.10
C LEU A 106 -8.41 -1.63 13.15
N GLY A 107 -7.77 -0.52 13.54
CA GLY A 107 -6.72 -0.52 14.54
C GLY A 107 -7.23 -1.01 15.91
N GLU A 108 -8.35 -0.47 16.38
CA GLU A 108 -8.96 -0.85 17.66
C GLU A 108 -9.35 -2.35 17.69
N ASN A 109 -9.88 -2.87 16.58
CA ASN A 109 -10.20 -4.29 16.42
C ASN A 109 -8.96 -5.18 16.41
N ILE A 110 -7.86 -4.77 15.77
CA ILE A 110 -6.58 -5.47 15.82
C ILE A 110 -6.08 -5.54 17.27
N LYS A 111 -6.05 -4.42 17.98
CA LYS A 111 -5.62 -4.35 19.38
C LYS A 111 -6.44 -5.28 20.28
N LYS A 112 -7.73 -5.41 20.00
CA LYS A 112 -8.66 -6.19 20.81
C LYS A 112 -8.64 -7.69 20.51
N TYR A 113 -8.60 -8.07 19.23
CA TYR A 113 -8.87 -9.44 18.79
C TYR A 113 -7.64 -10.19 18.27
N CYS A 114 -6.58 -9.48 17.84
CA CYS A 114 -5.34 -10.09 17.38
C CYS A 114 -4.09 -9.27 17.77
N PRO A 115 -3.84 -9.04 19.08
CA PRO A 115 -2.71 -8.22 19.55
C PRO A 115 -1.35 -8.78 19.13
N ASP A 116 -1.26 -10.08 18.78
CA ASP A 116 -0.06 -10.75 18.30
C ASP A 116 0.08 -10.74 16.76
N LEU A 117 -0.63 -9.83 16.09
CA LEU A 117 -0.52 -9.67 14.64
C LEU A 117 0.93 -9.38 14.25
N LYS A 118 1.45 -10.12 13.28
CA LYS A 118 2.82 -9.94 12.78
C LYS A 118 2.91 -8.75 11.82
N HIS A 119 1.92 -8.60 10.94
CA HIS A 119 1.92 -7.51 9.97
C HIS A 119 0.52 -7.11 9.48
N LEU A 120 0.34 -5.79 9.29
CA LEU A 120 -0.81 -5.14 8.67
C LEU A 120 -0.37 -4.39 7.41
N THR A 121 -1.02 -4.65 6.28
CA THR A 121 -0.89 -3.84 5.07
C THR A 121 -2.21 -3.09 4.79
N VAL A 122 -2.18 -1.77 4.75
CA VAL A 122 -3.35 -0.91 4.49
C VAL A 122 -3.25 -0.34 3.08
N ILE A 123 -4.31 -0.50 2.27
CA ILE A 123 -4.28 -0.09 0.85
C ILE A 123 -5.45 0.80 0.41
N PHE A 124 -6.37 1.15 1.31
CA PHE A 124 -7.47 2.04 0.97
C PHE A 124 -7.12 3.52 1.22
N ASN A 125 -7.58 4.37 0.31
CA ASN A 125 -7.18 5.77 0.24
C ASN A 125 -7.90 6.68 1.26
N PRO A 126 -7.17 7.72 1.73
CA PRO A 126 -5.77 8.04 1.44
C PRO A 126 -4.82 7.17 2.27
N ALA A 127 -4.12 6.23 1.59
CA ALA A 127 -3.42 5.12 2.23
C ALA A 127 -2.40 5.56 3.29
N ASP A 128 -1.67 6.64 3.06
CA ASP A 128 -0.69 7.16 4.01
C ASP A 128 -1.35 7.58 5.34
N LEU A 129 -2.53 8.19 5.28
CA LEU A 129 -3.25 8.64 6.48
C LEU A 129 -4.04 7.49 7.14
N THR A 130 -4.69 6.65 6.35
CA THR A 130 -5.41 5.50 6.91
C THR A 130 -4.45 4.50 7.54
N GLY A 131 -3.26 4.27 6.95
CA GLY A 131 -2.22 3.47 7.56
C GLY A 131 -1.68 4.08 8.86
N LEU A 132 -1.47 5.40 8.89
CA LEU A 132 -1.05 6.13 10.08
C LEU A 132 -2.08 5.99 11.22
N VAL A 133 -3.37 6.18 10.90
CA VAL A 133 -4.46 6.05 11.88
C VAL A 133 -4.58 4.61 12.38
N ALA A 134 -4.53 3.61 11.50
CA ALA A 134 -4.54 2.20 11.88
C ALA A 134 -3.36 1.85 12.78
N LEU A 135 -2.14 2.32 12.48
CA LEU A 135 -0.97 2.15 13.34
C LEU A 135 -1.19 2.78 14.72
N LEU A 136 -1.70 4.01 14.77
CA LEU A 136 -1.92 4.74 16.01
C LEU A 136 -2.83 3.98 16.98
N TYR A 137 -3.91 3.38 16.46
CA TYR A 137 -4.93 2.73 17.31
C TYR A 137 -4.74 1.23 17.49
N SER A 138 -3.85 0.56 16.71
CA SER A 138 -3.66 -0.88 16.77
C SER A 138 -2.74 -1.36 17.91
N GLY A 139 -1.90 -0.49 18.45
CA GLY A 139 -0.85 -0.89 19.38
C GLY A 139 0.30 -1.68 18.73
N LEU A 140 0.30 -1.80 17.40
CA LEU A 140 1.40 -2.42 16.66
C LEU A 140 2.66 -1.54 16.68
N LYS A 141 3.81 -2.15 16.43
CA LYS A 141 5.07 -1.43 16.23
C LYS A 141 5.12 -0.82 14.83
N PRO A 142 5.87 0.27 14.61
CA PRO A 142 6.03 0.90 13.30
C PRO A 142 6.41 -0.06 12.17
N ASN A 143 7.30 -1.03 12.43
CA ASN A 143 7.74 -2.02 11.45
C ASN A 143 6.69 -3.09 11.11
N GLN A 144 5.58 -3.14 11.83
CA GLN A 144 4.49 -4.09 11.59
C GLN A 144 3.36 -3.52 10.71
N VAL A 145 3.46 -2.26 10.27
CA VAL A 145 2.42 -1.64 9.44
C VAL A 145 3.03 -1.02 8.20
N THR A 146 2.46 -1.36 7.04
CA THR A 146 2.85 -0.78 5.75
C THR A 146 1.63 -0.29 4.98
N THR A 147 1.87 0.64 4.04
CA THR A 147 0.88 1.08 3.07
C THR A 147 1.36 0.85 1.65
N LEU A 148 0.41 0.75 0.71
CA LEU A 148 0.73 0.48 -0.68
C LEU A 148 1.11 1.77 -1.42
N ALA A 149 2.41 1.93 -1.71
CA ALA A 149 2.95 2.97 -2.58
C ALA A 149 3.60 2.41 -3.86
N ALA A 150 3.81 1.11 -3.92
CA ALA A 150 4.56 0.42 -4.98
C ALA A 150 4.04 0.65 -6.41
N LEU A 151 2.73 0.85 -6.58
CA LEU A 151 2.11 1.11 -7.88
C LEU A 151 2.73 2.28 -8.63
N ASP A 152 3.17 3.28 -7.92
CA ASP A 152 3.73 4.48 -8.53
C ASP A 152 5.10 4.18 -9.14
N SER A 153 5.92 3.37 -8.46
CA SER A 153 7.20 2.89 -8.97
C SER A 153 7.03 1.94 -10.17
N THR A 154 6.02 1.05 -10.14
CA THR A 154 5.74 0.15 -11.28
C THR A 154 5.18 0.91 -12.49
N ARG A 155 4.45 2.02 -12.27
CA ARG A 155 4.02 2.93 -13.34
C ARG A 155 5.21 3.61 -14.00
N LEU A 156 6.18 4.09 -13.21
CA LEU A 156 7.43 4.65 -13.73
C LEU A 156 8.17 3.63 -14.60
N GLN A 157 8.34 2.41 -14.10
CA GLN A 157 8.97 1.33 -14.87
C GLN A 157 8.26 1.07 -16.19
N SER A 158 6.93 0.95 -16.16
CA SER A 158 6.11 0.69 -17.35
C SER A 158 6.16 1.83 -18.37
N ALA A 159 6.15 3.09 -17.89
CA ALA A 159 6.22 4.27 -18.74
C ALA A 159 7.58 4.37 -19.45
N LEU A 160 8.67 4.15 -18.72
CA LEU A 160 10.02 4.13 -19.29
C LEU A 160 10.20 2.96 -20.27
N ALA A 161 9.73 1.76 -19.95
CA ALA A 161 9.79 0.62 -20.86
C ALA A 161 9.10 0.91 -22.20
N LYS A 162 7.93 1.56 -22.15
CA LYS A 162 7.19 1.99 -23.35
C LYS A 162 7.93 3.09 -24.12
N LYS A 163 8.45 4.11 -23.41
CA LYS A 163 9.18 5.23 -24.02
C LYS A 163 10.39 4.75 -24.81
N PHE A 164 11.14 3.80 -24.24
CA PHE A 164 12.38 3.32 -24.84
C PHE A 164 12.21 2.05 -25.69
N GLY A 165 11.00 1.49 -25.79
CA GLY A 165 10.73 0.27 -26.58
C GLY A 165 11.43 -0.97 -26.05
N VAL A 166 11.66 -1.07 -24.73
CA VAL A 166 12.32 -2.19 -24.07
C VAL A 166 11.33 -3.00 -23.21
N LYS A 167 11.75 -4.17 -22.73
CA LYS A 167 10.96 -4.97 -21.80
C LYS A 167 10.95 -4.33 -20.41
N GLN A 168 9.85 -4.52 -19.64
CA GLN A 168 9.76 -3.95 -18.28
C GLN A 168 10.95 -4.35 -17.39
N TYR A 169 11.38 -5.61 -17.43
CA TYR A 169 12.48 -6.10 -16.61
C TYR A 169 13.86 -5.51 -16.99
N GLU A 170 13.97 -4.89 -18.16
CA GLU A 170 15.19 -4.18 -18.60
C GLU A 170 15.24 -2.74 -18.03
N VAL A 171 14.16 -2.29 -17.39
CA VAL A 171 14.14 -1.02 -16.66
C VAL A 171 14.24 -1.31 -15.17
N THR A 172 15.33 -0.89 -14.55
CA THR A 172 15.64 -1.17 -13.15
C THR A 172 15.87 0.11 -12.35
N GLY A 173 15.80 0.04 -11.02
CA GLY A 173 16.06 1.19 -10.14
C GLY A 173 14.92 2.22 -10.12
N CYS A 174 13.74 1.91 -10.66
CA CYS A 174 12.58 2.80 -10.58
C CYS A 174 12.08 2.89 -9.15
N ALA A 175 11.94 4.12 -8.65
CA ALA A 175 11.37 4.37 -7.34
C ALA A 175 10.58 5.67 -7.31
N THR A 176 9.51 5.68 -6.53
CA THR A 176 8.75 6.86 -6.15
C THR A 176 8.66 6.87 -4.63
N TYR A 177 8.85 8.02 -4.03
CA TYR A 177 8.89 8.19 -2.59
C TYR A 177 7.92 9.28 -2.12
N GLY A 178 7.69 9.38 -0.81
CA GLY A 178 6.76 10.34 -0.24
C GLY A 178 5.33 9.83 -0.20
N GLY A 179 4.35 10.73 -0.36
CA GLY A 179 2.92 10.40 -0.33
C GLY A 179 2.46 9.72 -1.62
N HIS A 180 1.49 8.79 -1.46
CA HIS A 180 0.83 8.16 -2.59
C HIS A 180 -0.14 9.14 -3.28
N GLY A 181 -0.01 9.34 -4.60
CA GLY A 181 -0.84 10.22 -5.41
C GLY A 181 -0.04 11.34 -6.09
N GLU A 182 -0.69 12.48 -6.39
CA GLU A 182 -0.09 13.56 -7.19
C GLU A 182 1.16 14.21 -6.55
N GLN A 183 1.34 14.04 -5.25
CA GLN A 183 2.45 14.61 -4.49
C GLN A 183 3.65 13.67 -4.34
N MET A 184 3.63 12.51 -5.00
CA MET A 184 4.78 11.60 -5.00
C MET A 184 6.04 12.25 -5.59
N ALA A 185 7.19 11.90 -5.06
CA ALA A 185 8.49 12.27 -5.61
C ALA A 185 9.00 11.15 -6.52
N VAL A 186 9.11 11.43 -7.81
CA VAL A 186 9.62 10.47 -8.82
C VAL A 186 11.14 10.57 -8.87
N PHE A 187 11.84 9.46 -8.61
CA PHE A 187 13.30 9.38 -8.62
C PHE A 187 13.77 8.66 -9.88
N GLY A 188 14.50 9.40 -10.73
CA GLY A 188 15.09 8.90 -11.96
C GLY A 188 16.59 8.60 -11.87
N SER A 189 17.26 9.16 -10.86
CA SER A 189 18.73 9.13 -10.73
C SER A 189 19.35 7.74 -10.59
N ALA A 190 18.60 6.77 -10.01
CA ALA A 190 19.03 5.38 -9.88
C ALA A 190 18.56 4.49 -11.04
N VAL A 191 17.74 5.01 -11.95
CA VAL A 191 17.11 4.22 -13.03
C VAL A 191 18.12 3.87 -14.10
N LYS A 192 18.04 2.60 -14.55
CA LYS A 192 18.75 2.12 -15.75
C LYS A 192 17.75 1.55 -16.74
N VAL A 193 17.95 1.85 -18.02
CA VAL A 193 17.18 1.34 -19.15
C VAL A 193 18.11 0.49 -20.04
N ALA A 194 17.85 -0.79 -20.16
CA ALA A 194 18.72 -1.75 -20.85
C ALA A 194 20.19 -1.62 -20.40
N GLY A 195 20.41 -1.46 -19.09
CA GLY A 195 21.73 -1.31 -18.48
C GLY A 195 22.33 0.11 -18.52
N LYS A 196 21.79 1.05 -19.31
CA LYS A 196 22.28 2.43 -19.40
C LYS A 196 21.61 3.31 -18.34
N PRO A 197 22.36 4.15 -17.60
CA PRO A 197 21.78 5.13 -16.68
C PRO A 197 20.78 6.07 -17.39
N LEU A 198 19.62 6.30 -16.79
CA LEU A 198 18.58 7.14 -17.38
C LEU A 198 19.05 8.60 -17.59
N ASN A 199 19.87 9.12 -16.69
CA ASN A 199 20.43 10.47 -16.80
C ASN A 199 21.33 10.67 -18.04
N GLU A 200 21.89 9.60 -18.61
CA GLU A 200 22.64 9.66 -19.88
C GLU A 200 21.72 9.67 -21.11
N LEU A 201 20.45 9.32 -20.93
CA LEU A 201 19.45 9.25 -22.00
C LEU A 201 18.57 10.51 -22.05
N ILE A 202 18.38 11.19 -20.92
CA ILE A 202 17.64 12.45 -20.83
C ILE A 202 18.46 13.58 -21.48
N GLY A 203 17.78 14.47 -22.22
CA GLY A 203 18.42 15.55 -22.99
C GLY A 203 19.01 15.09 -24.31
N THR A 204 18.75 13.85 -24.71
CA THR A 204 19.16 13.29 -26.02
C THR A 204 17.96 13.14 -26.95
N PRO A 205 18.16 12.82 -28.26
CA PRO A 205 17.05 12.48 -29.17
C PRO A 205 16.19 11.27 -28.72
N ALA A 206 16.70 10.43 -27.83
CA ALA A 206 15.95 9.29 -27.30
C ALA A 206 14.92 9.71 -26.25
N CYS A 207 15.21 10.78 -25.48
CA CYS A 207 14.33 11.35 -24.48
C CYS A 207 14.74 12.80 -24.21
N THR A 208 13.97 13.77 -24.69
CA THR A 208 14.25 15.16 -24.37
C THR A 208 13.93 15.48 -22.90
N GLN A 209 14.41 16.62 -22.40
CA GLN A 209 14.09 17.03 -21.02
C GLN A 209 12.57 17.24 -20.84
N GLU A 210 11.89 17.82 -21.83
CA GLU A 210 10.45 18.04 -21.80
C GLU A 210 9.68 16.72 -21.77
N GLU A 211 10.12 15.72 -22.54
CA GLU A 211 9.52 14.38 -22.52
C GLU A 211 9.68 13.69 -21.16
N TRP A 212 10.84 13.88 -20.53
CA TRP A 212 11.06 13.36 -19.18
C TRP A 212 10.14 14.05 -18.15
N GLU A 213 10.02 15.36 -18.18
CA GLU A 213 9.10 16.11 -17.31
C GLU A 213 7.66 15.66 -17.50
N GLN A 214 7.23 15.52 -18.77
CA GLN A 214 5.88 15.02 -19.09
C GLN A 214 5.67 13.59 -18.57
N LEU A 215 6.66 12.71 -18.71
CA LEU A 215 6.59 11.33 -18.23
C LEU A 215 6.41 11.29 -16.71
N LYS A 216 7.11 12.14 -15.94
CA LYS A 216 6.89 12.26 -14.49
C LYS A 216 5.44 12.65 -14.18
N VAL A 217 4.88 13.61 -14.89
CA VAL A 217 3.47 14.01 -14.74
C VAL A 217 2.52 12.85 -15.08
N ASP A 218 2.76 12.11 -16.15
CA ASP A 218 1.93 10.97 -16.57
C ASP A 218 1.96 9.83 -15.53
N VAL A 219 3.11 9.60 -14.90
CA VAL A 219 3.25 8.62 -13.82
C VAL A 219 2.39 9.01 -12.62
N THR A 220 2.43 10.28 -12.19
CA THR A 220 1.60 10.76 -11.07
C THR A 220 0.12 10.67 -11.35
N LYS A 221 -0.31 10.85 -12.61
CA LYS A 221 -1.70 10.74 -13.08
C LYS A 221 -2.11 9.35 -13.54
N GLY A 222 -1.26 8.35 -13.39
CA GLY A 222 -1.49 7.00 -13.90
C GLY A 222 -2.78 6.33 -13.39
N GLY A 223 -3.25 6.68 -12.18
CA GLY A 223 -4.54 6.24 -11.65
C GLY A 223 -5.73 6.80 -12.42
N ALA A 224 -5.71 8.09 -12.75
CA ALA A 224 -6.76 8.74 -13.54
C ALA A 224 -6.89 8.14 -14.94
N LYS A 225 -5.76 7.83 -15.59
CA LYS A 225 -5.74 7.17 -16.90
C LYS A 225 -6.43 5.80 -16.90
N ILE A 226 -6.27 5.01 -15.82
CA ILE A 226 -6.99 3.73 -15.72
C ILE A 226 -8.49 3.94 -15.57
N ILE A 227 -8.91 4.96 -14.81
CA ILE A 227 -10.34 5.31 -14.67
C ILE A 227 -10.92 5.72 -16.03
N GLU A 228 -10.20 6.53 -16.79
CA GLU A 228 -10.62 6.93 -18.15
C GLU A 228 -10.82 5.72 -19.06
N LEU A 229 -9.86 4.77 -19.07
CA LEU A 229 -9.89 3.60 -19.95
C LEU A 229 -10.89 2.52 -19.52
N ARG A 230 -11.15 2.35 -18.21
CA ARG A 230 -11.92 1.22 -17.66
C ARG A 230 -13.22 1.62 -16.97
N GLY A 231 -13.52 2.92 -16.85
CA GLY A 231 -14.69 3.45 -16.13
C GLY A 231 -14.63 3.28 -14.60
N ARG A 232 -13.52 2.76 -14.05
CA ARG A 232 -13.33 2.55 -12.62
C ARG A 232 -11.84 2.47 -12.23
N SER A 233 -11.54 2.65 -10.95
CA SER A 233 -10.18 2.57 -10.42
C SER A 233 -9.54 1.20 -10.65
N SER A 234 -8.20 1.15 -10.62
CA SER A 234 -7.42 -0.08 -10.64
C SER A 234 -7.80 -0.99 -9.47
N TRP A 235 -7.82 -2.30 -9.71
CA TRP A 235 -7.99 -3.31 -8.64
C TRP A 235 -6.98 -4.46 -8.76
N GLN A 236 -6.61 -4.89 -9.97
CA GLN A 236 -5.68 -6.01 -10.15
C GLN A 236 -4.27 -5.68 -9.68
N SER A 237 -3.71 -4.54 -10.12
CA SER A 237 -2.35 -4.15 -9.74
C SER A 237 -2.19 -3.81 -8.25
N PRO A 238 -3.10 -3.05 -7.58
CA PRO A 238 -2.99 -2.86 -6.14
C PRO A 238 -3.15 -4.16 -5.36
N ALA A 239 -4.05 -5.07 -5.77
CA ALA A 239 -4.20 -6.37 -5.14
C ALA A 239 -2.94 -7.21 -5.24
N TYR A 240 -2.35 -7.31 -6.43
CA TYR A 240 -1.11 -8.04 -6.66
C TYR A 240 0.05 -7.48 -5.81
N CYS A 241 0.27 -6.17 -5.84
CA CYS A 241 1.35 -5.56 -5.07
C CYS A 241 1.16 -5.73 -3.55
N ALA A 242 -0.06 -5.59 -3.04
CA ALA A 242 -0.34 -5.79 -1.61
C ALA A 242 -0.07 -7.24 -1.17
N VAL A 243 -0.43 -8.23 -2.01
CA VAL A 243 -0.13 -9.63 -1.74
C VAL A 243 1.37 -9.92 -1.82
N GLU A 244 2.11 -9.33 -2.75
CA GLU A 244 3.58 -9.43 -2.81
C GLU A 244 4.24 -8.80 -1.56
N MET A 245 3.72 -7.68 -1.04
CA MET A 245 4.21 -7.09 0.21
C MET A 245 4.04 -8.06 1.39
N ILE A 246 2.83 -8.63 1.54
CA ILE A 246 2.56 -9.56 2.63
C ILE A 246 3.34 -10.87 2.47
N ARG A 247 3.53 -11.35 1.22
CA ARG A 247 4.37 -12.52 0.91
C ARG A 247 5.78 -12.34 1.44
N SER A 248 6.35 -11.16 1.28
CA SER A 248 7.70 -10.84 1.76
C SER A 248 7.82 -10.96 3.28
N VAL A 249 6.86 -10.41 4.03
CA VAL A 249 6.86 -10.51 5.50
C VAL A 249 6.44 -11.88 6.01
N MET A 250 5.85 -12.72 5.17
CA MET A 250 5.57 -14.13 5.48
C MET A 250 6.78 -15.07 5.22
N GLY A 251 7.95 -14.52 4.86
CA GLY A 251 9.16 -15.29 4.57
C GLY A 251 9.36 -15.66 3.10
N GLY A 252 8.62 -15.02 2.20
CA GLY A 252 8.82 -15.15 0.76
C GLY A 252 9.94 -14.26 0.21
N GLU A 253 10.01 -14.13 -1.10
CA GLU A 253 10.97 -13.25 -1.76
C GLU A 253 10.79 -11.80 -1.33
N ASN A 254 11.91 -11.09 -1.22
CA ASN A 254 11.89 -9.68 -0.85
C ASN A 254 11.10 -8.82 -1.84
N PHE A 255 10.20 -8.01 -1.31
CA PHE A 255 9.49 -7.01 -2.07
C PHE A 255 10.46 -5.91 -2.54
N ARG A 256 10.53 -5.68 -3.83
CA ARG A 256 11.58 -4.85 -4.46
C ARG A 256 11.23 -3.38 -4.65
N TRP A 257 10.00 -2.98 -4.28
CA TRP A 257 9.51 -1.64 -4.51
C TRP A 257 9.40 -0.86 -3.20
N PRO A 258 9.49 0.47 -3.22
CA PRO A 258 9.16 1.29 -2.07
C PRO A 258 7.77 0.98 -1.52
N ALA A 259 7.67 0.88 -0.21
CA ALA A 259 6.42 0.77 0.52
C ALA A 259 6.24 1.97 1.45
N GLY A 260 4.99 2.32 1.75
CA GLY A 260 4.70 3.29 2.79
C GLY A 260 4.99 2.68 4.16
N THR A 261 5.71 3.39 4.99
CA THR A 261 6.08 3.01 6.35
C THR A 261 6.03 4.21 7.28
N TYR A 262 5.94 3.97 8.59
CA TYR A 262 6.01 5.05 9.57
C TYR A 262 7.43 5.59 9.67
N VAL A 263 7.56 6.90 9.48
CA VAL A 263 8.84 7.60 9.47
C VAL A 263 8.95 8.53 10.67
N LYS A 264 10.02 8.33 11.44
CA LYS A 264 10.41 9.17 12.56
C LYS A 264 11.94 9.17 12.66
N ASN A 265 12.56 10.22 12.13
CA ASN A 265 13.99 10.44 12.13
C ASN A 265 14.31 11.95 12.31
N GLU A 266 15.55 12.37 12.18
CA GLU A 266 15.94 13.76 12.36
C GLU A 266 15.26 14.72 11.40
N LYS A 267 14.96 14.27 10.15
CA LYS A 267 14.41 15.12 9.09
C LYS A 267 12.88 15.03 8.99
N TYR A 268 12.33 13.80 9.04
CA TYR A 268 10.91 13.53 8.85
C TYR A 268 10.31 12.93 10.11
N GLN A 269 9.14 13.45 10.54
CA GLN A 269 8.58 13.13 11.85
C GLN A 269 7.11 12.72 11.77
N ASN A 270 6.80 11.59 12.40
CA ASN A 270 5.44 11.19 12.73
C ASN A 270 4.48 11.15 11.52
N ILE A 271 4.91 10.52 10.46
CA ILE A 271 4.14 10.38 9.21
C ILE A 271 4.30 8.97 8.62
N MET A 272 3.30 8.54 7.87
CA MET A 272 3.40 7.36 7.00
C MET A 272 3.68 7.85 5.59
N MET A 273 4.73 7.35 4.95
CA MET A 273 5.07 7.68 3.56
C MET A 273 5.98 6.63 2.94
N ALA A 274 6.04 6.59 1.62
CA ALA A 274 6.93 5.70 0.89
C ALA A 274 8.40 6.10 1.08
N MET A 275 9.20 5.09 1.45
CA MET A 275 10.64 5.20 1.68
C MET A 275 11.36 4.07 0.93
N ASP A 276 12.70 4.11 0.91
CA ASP A 276 13.50 2.97 0.47
C ASP A 276 13.42 1.87 1.53
N THR A 277 12.52 0.92 1.31
CA THR A 277 12.10 -0.08 2.30
C THR A 277 12.64 -1.46 2.00
N LYS A 278 12.88 -2.23 3.06
CA LYS A 278 13.07 -3.67 3.03
C LYS A 278 11.98 -4.33 3.86
N LEU A 279 11.27 -5.27 3.26
CA LEU A 279 10.26 -6.10 3.90
C LEU A 279 10.82 -7.52 4.06
N ASP A 280 10.79 -8.03 5.28
CA ASP A 280 11.13 -9.43 5.60
C ASP A 280 10.34 -9.92 6.82
N GLU A 281 10.61 -11.12 7.31
CA GLU A 281 9.90 -11.73 8.46
C GLU A 281 9.93 -10.88 9.73
N ASN A 282 10.84 -9.92 9.83
CA ASN A 282 10.93 -8.97 10.96
C ASN A 282 10.08 -7.72 10.74
N GLY A 283 9.36 -7.64 9.61
CA GLY A 283 8.51 -6.51 9.22
C GLY A 283 9.21 -5.56 8.24
N CYS A 284 8.86 -4.28 8.31
CA CYS A 284 9.35 -3.24 7.42
C CYS A 284 10.45 -2.41 8.08
N THR A 285 11.60 -2.33 7.44
CA THR A 285 12.65 -1.35 7.76
C THR A 285 12.84 -0.39 6.60
N TYR A 286 13.38 0.79 6.85
CA TYR A 286 13.64 1.78 5.81
C TYR A 286 14.98 2.46 5.93
N THR A 287 15.48 2.95 4.81
CA THR A 287 16.60 3.89 4.72
C THR A 287 16.15 5.17 4.02
N MET A 288 16.92 6.25 4.24
CA MET A 288 16.68 7.50 3.51
C MET A 288 16.96 7.29 2.02
N PRO A 289 16.02 7.65 1.13
CA PRO A 289 16.26 7.61 -0.31
C PRO A 289 17.48 8.44 -0.70
N LYS A 290 18.20 7.98 -1.71
CA LYS A 290 19.34 8.70 -2.30
C LYS A 290 18.94 9.20 -3.67
N GLY A 291 19.04 10.50 -3.89
CA GLY A 291 18.67 11.13 -5.14
C GLY A 291 19.43 12.45 -5.37
N THR A 292 19.13 13.10 -6.48
CA THR A 292 19.63 14.46 -6.76
C THR A 292 19.04 15.47 -5.77
N ALA A 293 19.61 16.67 -5.70
CA ALA A 293 19.06 17.74 -4.86
C ALA A 293 17.61 18.09 -5.22
N GLU A 294 17.25 18.03 -6.53
CA GLU A 294 15.88 18.24 -7.01
C GLU A 294 14.93 17.16 -6.54
N GLU A 295 15.31 15.87 -6.67
CA GLU A 295 14.53 14.74 -6.21
C GLU A 295 14.29 14.78 -4.71
N MET A 296 15.32 15.11 -3.94
CA MET A 296 15.21 15.28 -2.49
C MET A 296 14.31 16.47 -2.11
N ALA A 297 14.37 17.58 -2.84
CA ALA A 297 13.46 18.70 -2.62
C ALA A 297 12.00 18.34 -2.93
N LYS A 298 11.74 17.48 -3.93
CA LYS A 298 10.40 16.94 -4.20
C LYS A 298 9.91 16.03 -3.08
N LEU A 299 10.79 15.22 -2.49
CA LEU A 299 10.45 14.41 -1.32
C LEU A 299 10.11 15.28 -0.10
N ASP A 300 10.85 16.38 0.11
CA ASP A 300 10.54 17.35 1.17
C ASP A 300 9.17 17.99 0.97
N GLN A 301 8.83 18.42 -0.24
CA GLN A 301 7.50 18.96 -0.58
C GLN A 301 6.38 17.93 -0.33
N SER A 302 6.63 16.65 -0.68
CA SER A 302 5.69 15.57 -0.44
C SER A 302 5.47 15.34 1.06
N TYR A 303 6.53 15.34 1.85
CA TYR A 303 6.45 15.25 3.31
C TYR A 303 5.65 16.41 3.91
N GLU A 304 5.93 17.65 3.51
CA GLU A 304 5.19 18.83 4.00
C GLU A 304 3.69 18.74 3.68
N HIS A 305 3.35 18.24 2.49
CA HIS A 305 1.96 18.02 2.12
C HIS A 305 1.29 17.00 3.04
N LEU A 306 1.96 15.86 3.30
CA LEU A 306 1.43 14.83 4.21
C LEU A 306 1.29 15.35 5.65
N CYS A 307 2.22 16.18 6.12
CA CYS A 307 2.11 16.82 7.42
C CYS A 307 0.87 17.71 7.51
N LYS A 308 0.57 18.51 6.48
CA LYS A 308 -0.66 19.31 6.43
C LYS A 308 -1.91 18.43 6.50
N MET A 309 -1.95 17.32 5.77
CA MET A 309 -3.07 16.39 5.82
C MET A 309 -3.20 15.70 7.19
N ARG A 310 -2.09 15.33 7.82
CA ARG A 310 -2.08 14.80 9.19
C ARG A 310 -2.63 15.83 10.19
N ASP A 311 -2.19 17.08 10.09
CA ASP A 311 -2.62 18.15 10.99
C ASP A 311 -4.10 18.53 10.76
N GLU A 312 -4.62 18.32 9.55
CA GLU A 312 -6.05 18.40 9.25
C GLU A 312 -6.84 17.31 10.02
N LEU A 313 -6.33 16.07 10.13
CA LEU A 313 -6.98 15.04 10.95
C LEU A 313 -7.06 15.44 12.43
N VAL A 314 -6.04 16.14 12.94
CA VAL A 314 -6.05 16.67 14.32
C VAL A 314 -7.11 17.78 14.44
N THR A 315 -7.17 18.70 13.50
CA THR A 315 -8.16 19.78 13.46
C THR A 315 -9.59 19.26 13.39
N LEU A 316 -9.82 18.19 12.63
CA LEU A 316 -11.11 17.51 12.51
C LEU A 316 -11.42 16.58 13.71
N ASN A 317 -10.57 16.53 14.73
CA ASN A 317 -10.69 15.64 15.89
C ASN A 317 -10.79 14.14 15.55
N ILE A 318 -10.25 13.72 14.42
CA ILE A 318 -10.18 12.31 14.00
C ILE A 318 -9.06 11.60 14.76
N VAL A 319 -7.94 12.29 14.95
CA VAL A 319 -6.82 11.86 15.80
C VAL A 319 -6.45 12.96 16.80
N PRO A 320 -5.92 12.63 17.99
CA PRO A 320 -5.44 13.65 18.93
C PRO A 320 -4.16 14.32 18.43
N ALA A 321 -3.75 15.38 19.11
CA ALA A 321 -2.47 16.04 18.85
C ALA A 321 -1.30 15.03 18.89
N VAL A 322 -0.31 15.23 18.03
CA VAL A 322 0.85 14.31 17.90
C VAL A 322 1.55 14.02 19.22
N ALA A 323 1.62 15.02 20.12
CA ALA A 323 2.20 14.87 21.46
C ALA A 323 1.48 13.84 22.35
N GLU A 324 0.25 13.48 22.02
CA GLU A 324 -0.58 12.52 22.76
C GLU A 324 -0.46 11.08 22.19
N TRP A 325 0.14 10.90 21.04
CA TRP A 325 0.13 9.60 20.33
C TRP A 325 0.78 8.48 21.13
N ASN A 326 1.89 8.75 21.84
CA ASN A 326 2.53 7.75 22.70
C ASN A 326 1.63 7.25 23.86
N LYS A 327 0.56 8.00 24.22
CA LYS A 327 -0.42 7.53 25.21
C LYS A 327 -1.37 6.49 24.62
N ILE A 328 -1.61 6.52 23.30
CA ILE A 328 -2.50 5.61 22.57
C ILE A 328 -1.71 4.38 22.09
N ASN A 329 -0.57 4.62 21.47
CA ASN A 329 0.35 3.59 21.05
C ASN A 329 1.77 3.89 21.58
N PRO A 330 2.19 3.22 22.67
CA PRO A 330 3.49 3.44 23.28
C PRO A 330 4.70 3.06 22.39
N ASN A 331 4.45 2.43 21.25
CA ASN A 331 5.51 2.02 20.31
C ASN A 331 5.90 3.14 19.31
N LEU A 332 5.24 4.32 19.31
CA LEU A 332 5.49 5.43 18.37
C LEU A 332 6.60 6.39 18.81
#